data_fb06299c8d208526c1db4dc7407cb049
#
_entry.id   fb06299c8d208526c1db4dc7407cb049
#
_cell.length_a   1.000
_cell.length_b   1.000
_cell.length_c   1.000
_cell.angle_alpha   90.00
_cell.angle_beta   90.00
_cell.angle_gamma   90.00
#
_symmetry.space_group_name_H-M   'P 1'
#
loop_
_entity.id
_entity.type
_entity.pdbx_description
1 polymer ?
#
loop_
_entity_poly.entity_id
_entity_poly.type
_entity_poly.pdbx_seq_one_letter_code
_entity_poly.pdbx_strand_id
1 'polypeptide(L)'
;MRIAVLIGAVVAVLAASIFAAMLLSDRKSDPVELPSAEVRRYEGENLSSINDFRENSIKGPQYVDRDTYRLEITGLAENPGSYTYDQVIDNHTHYEKVVALDCVEGWSVKILWEGVLVKDLIDEVQPSPDARVVIFHAADGYTTSLPIEYLRDKNIIMAYKMNDVTIPPERGFPFMLVAESKWGYKWAKWITGIELSSDTSYRGYWEDRGYSNDGDLDRDFLE
;
A
#
# COMPACT_ATOMS: atom_id res chain seq x y z
N MET A 1 72.18 -18.22 -4.69
CA MET A 1 71.62 -17.01 -5.30
C MET A 1 70.12 -17.14 -5.70
N ARG A 2 69.68 -18.27 -6.28
CA ARG A 2 68.26 -18.44 -6.69
C ARG A 2 67.20 -18.54 -5.59
N ILE A 3 67.57 -19.08 -4.41
CA ILE A 3 66.62 -19.25 -3.26
C ILE A 3 66.31 -17.91 -2.59
N ALA A 4 67.31 -17.06 -2.44
CA ALA A 4 67.12 -15.72 -1.82
C ALA A 4 66.20 -14.81 -2.68
N VAL A 5 66.24 -14.93 -4.01
CA VAL A 5 65.37 -14.17 -4.92
C VAL A 5 63.93 -14.67 -4.84
N LEU A 6 63.75 -15.99 -4.70
CA LEU A 6 62.39 -16.56 -4.53
C LEU A 6 61.73 -16.14 -3.20
N ILE A 7 62.48 -16.15 -2.09
CA ILE A 7 61.97 -15.70 -0.79
C ILE A 7 61.62 -14.21 -0.83
N GLY A 8 62.43 -13.37 -1.44
CA GLY A 8 62.13 -11.95 -1.60
C GLY A 8 60.87 -11.67 -2.41
N ALA A 9 60.63 -12.44 -3.47
CA ALA A 9 59.43 -12.31 -4.29
C ALA A 9 58.16 -12.74 -3.55
N VAL A 10 58.23 -13.83 -2.77
CA VAL A 10 57.06 -14.30 -1.97
C VAL A 10 56.71 -13.29 -0.87
N VAL A 11 57.71 -12.73 -0.18
CA VAL A 11 57.49 -11.71 0.86
C VAL A 11 56.89 -10.43 0.27
N ALA A 12 57.32 -10.02 -0.92
CA ALA A 12 56.78 -8.83 -1.60
C ALA A 12 55.31 -9.03 -2.05
N VAL A 13 54.97 -10.22 -2.53
CA VAL A 13 53.55 -10.55 -2.88
C VAL A 13 52.68 -10.61 -1.65
N LEU A 14 53.12 -11.20 -0.55
CA LEU A 14 52.38 -11.22 0.71
C LEU A 14 52.17 -9.81 1.28
N ALA A 15 53.22 -8.97 1.27
CA ALA A 15 53.12 -7.59 1.74
C ALA A 15 52.15 -6.75 0.85
N ALA A 16 52.19 -6.92 -0.44
CA ALA A 16 51.23 -6.29 -1.37
C ALA A 16 49.79 -6.75 -1.14
N SER A 17 49.60 -8.04 -0.86
CA SER A 17 48.25 -8.59 -0.58
C SER A 17 47.70 -8.09 0.76
N ILE A 18 48.51 -7.96 1.79
CA ILE A 18 48.13 -7.42 3.11
C ILE A 18 47.83 -5.91 2.97
N PHE A 19 48.61 -5.16 2.21
CA PHE A 19 48.36 -3.75 1.95
C PHE A 19 47.09 -3.49 1.15
N ALA A 20 46.80 -4.33 0.13
CA ALA A 20 45.58 -4.29 -0.62
C ALA A 20 44.34 -4.65 0.25
N ALA A 21 44.51 -5.64 1.18
CA ALA A 21 43.47 -5.99 2.12
C ALA A 21 43.19 -4.87 3.14
N MET A 22 44.22 -4.18 3.59
CA MET A 22 44.09 -2.99 4.48
C MET A 22 43.41 -1.82 3.76
N LEU A 23 43.73 -1.55 2.51
CA LEU A 23 43.05 -0.51 1.70
C LEU A 23 41.57 -0.85 1.42
N LEU A 24 41.22 -2.12 1.38
CA LEU A 24 39.83 -2.58 1.22
C LEU A 24 39.04 -2.57 2.55
N SER A 25 39.75 -2.67 3.69
CA SER A 25 39.11 -2.66 5.02
C SER A 25 38.81 -1.24 5.54
N ASP A 26 39.43 -0.21 4.97
CA ASP A 26 39.21 1.20 5.37
C ASP A 26 38.14 1.91 4.51
N ARG A 27 37.27 1.15 3.84
CA ARG A 27 36.03 1.70 3.29
C ARG A 27 35.14 2.04 4.46
N LYS A 28 35.23 3.29 4.93
CA LYS A 28 34.17 3.90 5.70
C LYS A 28 32.89 3.70 4.89
N SER A 29 31.93 3.02 5.46
CA SER A 29 30.61 2.98 4.85
C SER A 29 30.13 4.42 4.69
N ASP A 30 29.82 4.84 3.47
CA ASP A 30 29.18 6.14 3.27
C ASP A 30 27.92 6.21 4.12
N PRO A 31 27.63 7.37 4.72
CA PRO A 31 26.39 7.53 5.47
C PRO A 31 25.22 7.25 4.52
N VAL A 32 24.34 6.33 4.93
CA VAL A 32 23.10 6.05 4.23
C VAL A 32 22.07 7.05 4.74
N GLU A 33 21.39 7.75 3.81
CA GLU A 33 20.25 8.57 4.15
C GLU A 33 19.18 7.66 4.76
N LEU A 34 18.81 7.93 6.01
CA LEU A 34 17.71 7.20 6.65
C LEU A 34 16.40 7.56 5.92
N PRO A 35 15.52 6.60 5.68
CA PRO A 35 14.19 6.93 5.19
C PRO A 35 13.59 8.01 6.10
N SER A 36 12.92 8.99 5.51
CA SER A 36 12.28 10.08 6.23
C SER A 36 11.47 9.50 7.40
N ALA A 37 11.66 10.07 8.58
CA ALA A 37 10.85 9.69 9.74
C ALA A 37 9.38 9.99 9.43
N GLU A 38 8.47 9.12 9.87
CA GLU A 38 7.04 9.35 9.68
C GLU A 38 6.60 10.71 10.23
N VAL A 39 5.72 11.42 9.52
CA VAL A 39 5.11 12.65 9.98
C VAL A 39 4.14 12.33 11.11
N ARG A 40 4.33 12.98 12.28
CA ARG A 40 3.51 12.79 13.50
C ARG A 40 2.62 14.00 13.81
N ARG A 41 2.70 15.06 12.99
CA ARG A 41 1.88 16.26 13.06
C ARG A 41 1.65 16.81 11.67
N TYR A 42 0.40 17.13 11.37
CA TYR A 42 0.02 17.73 10.08
C TYR A 42 -1.10 18.74 10.31
N GLU A 43 -0.96 19.97 9.84
CA GLU A 43 -1.93 21.07 9.97
C GLU A 43 -2.51 21.26 11.38
N GLY A 44 -1.68 21.03 12.41
CA GLY A 44 -2.09 21.15 13.82
C GLY A 44 -2.67 19.88 14.43
N GLU A 45 -2.98 18.86 13.63
CA GLU A 45 -3.45 17.56 14.07
C GLU A 45 -2.30 16.67 14.56
N ASN A 46 -2.52 15.92 15.64
CA ASN A 46 -1.61 14.86 16.06
C ASN A 46 -2.00 13.56 15.35
N LEU A 47 -1.02 12.90 14.75
CA LEU A 47 -1.19 11.64 14.04
C LEU A 47 -0.75 10.46 14.89
N SER A 48 -1.43 9.34 14.72
CA SER A 48 -1.00 8.03 15.23
C SER A 48 0.27 7.57 14.52
N SER A 49 1.06 6.67 15.13
CA SER A 49 2.15 6.02 14.43
C SER A 49 1.62 4.98 13.44
N ILE A 50 2.36 4.78 12.35
CA ILE A 50 2.15 3.64 11.46
C ILE A 50 2.32 2.30 12.20
N ASN A 51 2.99 2.30 13.36
CA ASN A 51 3.15 1.14 14.24
C ASN A 51 1.99 0.94 15.22
N ASP A 52 1.08 1.91 15.37
CA ASP A 52 -0.09 1.80 16.24
C ASP A 52 -1.20 0.91 15.63
N PHE A 53 -1.10 0.61 14.33
CA PHE A 53 -1.99 -0.37 13.70
C PHE A 53 -1.77 -1.77 14.28
N ARG A 54 -2.87 -2.47 14.55
CA ARG A 54 -2.82 -3.91 14.71
C ARG A 54 -2.89 -4.57 13.34
N GLU A 55 -2.06 -5.60 13.14
CA GLU A 55 -2.17 -6.39 11.91
C GLU A 55 -3.48 -7.19 11.97
N ASN A 56 -4.28 -7.07 10.91
CA ASN A 56 -5.52 -7.79 10.73
C ASN A 56 -5.70 -8.11 9.25
N SER A 57 -5.62 -9.39 8.91
CA SER A 57 -5.74 -9.89 7.54
C SER A 57 -6.20 -11.34 7.55
N ILE A 58 -6.73 -11.82 6.42
CA ILE A 58 -7.28 -13.18 6.32
C ILE A 58 -6.20 -14.24 6.09
N LYS A 59 -4.99 -13.83 5.66
CA LYS A 59 -3.86 -14.75 5.38
C LYS A 59 -2.50 -14.25 5.86
N GLY A 60 -2.48 -13.24 6.75
CA GLY A 60 -1.24 -12.55 7.14
C GLY A 60 -0.77 -11.51 6.11
N PRO A 61 0.28 -10.74 6.44
CA PRO A 61 0.82 -9.70 5.57
C PRO A 61 1.22 -10.24 4.20
N GLN A 62 0.94 -9.45 3.14
CA GLN A 62 1.31 -9.77 1.77
C GLN A 62 2.52 -8.95 1.34
N TYR A 63 3.49 -9.61 0.69
CA TYR A 63 4.71 -8.98 0.18
C TYR A 63 4.63 -8.95 -1.34
N VAL A 64 3.96 -7.92 -1.84
CA VAL A 64 3.75 -7.73 -3.28
C VAL A 64 5.00 -7.11 -3.90
N ASP A 65 5.50 -7.71 -4.98
CA ASP A 65 6.62 -7.18 -5.73
C ASP A 65 6.18 -6.01 -6.61
N ARG A 66 6.81 -4.84 -6.45
CA ARG A 66 6.46 -3.60 -7.15
C ARG A 66 6.62 -3.71 -8.66
N ASP A 67 7.67 -4.37 -9.13
CA ASP A 67 8.02 -4.38 -10.55
C ASP A 67 7.05 -5.26 -11.35
N THR A 68 6.55 -6.33 -10.72
CA THR A 68 5.59 -7.25 -11.33
C THR A 68 4.14 -6.93 -11.01
N TYR A 69 3.91 -5.99 -10.07
CA TYR A 69 2.56 -5.61 -9.67
C TYR A 69 1.73 -5.08 -10.84
N ARG A 70 0.45 -5.46 -10.85
CA ARG A 70 -0.57 -4.88 -11.73
C ARG A 70 -1.85 -4.61 -10.94
N LEU A 71 -2.41 -3.42 -11.18
CA LEU A 71 -3.77 -3.10 -10.79
C LEU A 71 -4.67 -3.40 -11.98
N GLU A 72 -5.55 -4.38 -11.83
CA GLU A 72 -6.53 -4.71 -12.87
C GLU A 72 -7.82 -3.94 -12.62
N ILE A 73 -8.29 -3.17 -13.63
CA ILE A 73 -9.59 -2.50 -13.57
C ILE A 73 -10.51 -3.16 -14.62
N THR A 74 -11.57 -3.82 -14.15
CA THR A 74 -12.38 -4.73 -14.94
C THR A 74 -13.88 -4.56 -14.68
N GLY A 75 -14.69 -5.49 -15.19
CA GLY A 75 -16.15 -5.51 -15.00
C GLY A 75 -16.88 -4.64 -15.99
N LEU A 76 -17.87 -3.88 -15.53
CA LEU A 76 -18.71 -3.00 -16.36
C LEU A 76 -17.96 -1.71 -16.76
N ALA A 77 -16.90 -1.85 -17.53
CA ALA A 77 -16.08 -0.79 -18.11
C ALA A 77 -15.98 -0.95 -19.62
N GLU A 78 -15.96 0.17 -20.36
CA GLU A 78 -15.77 0.14 -21.83
C GLU A 78 -14.32 -0.18 -22.20
N ASN A 79 -13.37 0.31 -21.39
CA ASN A 79 -11.93 0.18 -21.61
C ASN A 79 -11.24 -0.43 -20.37
N PRO A 80 -11.44 -1.73 -20.07
CA PRO A 80 -10.73 -2.38 -18.97
C PRO A 80 -9.21 -2.19 -19.09
N GLY A 81 -8.52 -2.00 -17.98
CA GLY A 81 -7.10 -1.67 -17.96
C GLY A 81 -6.29 -2.48 -16.97
N SER A 82 -4.99 -2.54 -17.21
CA SER A 82 -3.99 -3.15 -16.35
C SER A 82 -2.84 -2.16 -16.17
N TYR A 83 -2.57 -1.73 -14.94
CA TYR A 83 -1.67 -0.63 -14.63
C TYR A 83 -0.54 -1.09 -13.72
N THR A 84 0.69 -0.67 -14.01
CA THR A 84 1.80 -0.84 -13.07
C THR A 84 1.61 0.09 -11.86
N TYR A 85 2.36 -0.18 -10.77
CA TYR A 85 2.39 0.70 -9.61
C TYR A 85 2.72 2.15 -10.00
N ASP A 86 3.75 2.33 -10.81
CA ASP A 86 4.20 3.66 -11.24
C ASP A 86 3.17 4.35 -12.15
N GLN A 87 2.51 3.62 -13.05
CA GLN A 87 1.46 4.19 -13.89
C GLN A 87 0.28 4.72 -13.06
N VAL A 88 -0.13 4.00 -12.00
CA VAL A 88 -1.18 4.47 -11.11
C VAL A 88 -0.78 5.79 -10.43
N ILE A 89 0.47 5.91 -9.99
CA ILE A 89 0.94 7.11 -9.31
C ILE A 89 1.22 8.24 -10.30
N ASP A 90 2.03 8.01 -11.34
CA ASP A 90 2.56 9.07 -12.20
C ASP A 90 1.49 9.69 -13.11
N ASN A 91 0.42 8.95 -13.43
CA ASN A 91 -0.61 9.41 -14.36
C ASN A 91 -1.79 10.11 -13.68
N HIS A 92 -1.88 10.11 -12.34
CA HIS A 92 -3.00 10.68 -11.60
C HIS A 92 -2.57 11.80 -10.65
N THR A 93 -3.50 12.68 -10.33
CA THR A 93 -3.29 13.72 -9.32
C THR A 93 -3.20 13.09 -7.92
N HIS A 94 -2.22 13.55 -7.14
CA HIS A 94 -2.02 13.10 -5.76
C HIS A 94 -2.82 13.96 -4.79
N TYR A 95 -3.39 13.31 -3.80
CA TYR A 95 -4.18 13.96 -2.76
C TYR A 95 -3.72 13.49 -1.39
N GLU A 96 -3.74 14.41 -0.44
CA GLU A 96 -3.50 14.12 0.98
C GLU A 96 -4.79 14.29 1.77
N LYS A 97 -4.99 13.43 2.76
CA LYS A 97 -6.16 13.49 3.64
C LYS A 97 -5.84 12.88 5.01
N VAL A 98 -6.17 13.62 6.08
CA VAL A 98 -6.11 13.06 7.44
C VAL A 98 -7.43 12.34 7.72
N VAL A 99 -7.36 11.01 7.87
CA VAL A 99 -8.54 10.18 8.14
C VAL A 99 -8.24 9.19 9.25
N ALA A 100 -9.19 9.02 10.18
CA ALA A 100 -9.14 7.95 11.16
C ALA A 100 -9.70 6.64 10.57
N LEU A 101 -8.99 5.55 10.84
CA LEU A 101 -9.48 4.20 10.64
C LEU A 101 -9.95 3.66 11.99
N ASP A 102 -11.22 3.27 12.06
CA ASP A 102 -11.83 2.68 13.24
C ASP A 102 -12.07 1.18 13.01
N CYS A 103 -11.42 0.35 13.82
CA CYS A 103 -11.55 -1.10 13.73
C CYS A 103 -12.66 -1.62 14.63
N VAL A 104 -13.40 -2.61 14.15
CA VAL A 104 -14.43 -3.32 14.95
C VAL A 104 -13.85 -4.00 16.20
N GLU A 105 -12.54 -4.18 16.29
CA GLU A 105 -11.83 -4.68 17.46
C GLU A 105 -11.62 -3.61 18.56
N GLY A 106 -12.14 -2.39 18.38
CA GLY A 106 -12.12 -1.31 19.38
C GLY A 106 -10.82 -0.52 19.44
N TRP A 107 -10.02 -0.48 18.38
CA TRP A 107 -8.87 0.41 18.23
C TRP A 107 -9.04 1.35 17.04
N SER A 108 -8.40 2.50 17.09
CA SER A 108 -8.44 3.52 16.06
C SER A 108 -7.07 4.14 15.84
N VAL A 109 -6.79 4.55 14.61
CA VAL A 109 -5.57 5.27 14.23
C VAL A 109 -5.91 6.42 13.29
N LYS A 110 -5.34 7.61 13.55
CA LYS A 110 -5.48 8.80 12.71
C LYS A 110 -4.21 8.98 11.91
N ILE A 111 -4.30 8.92 10.59
CA ILE A 111 -3.16 8.92 9.66
C ILE A 111 -3.33 10.00 8.59
N LEU A 112 -2.23 10.59 8.19
CA LEU A 112 -2.13 11.34 6.93
C LEU A 112 -1.95 10.33 5.79
N TRP A 113 -2.96 10.21 4.94
CA TRP A 113 -2.95 9.35 3.77
C TRP A 113 -2.61 10.16 2.53
N GLU A 114 -1.73 9.65 1.69
CA GLU A 114 -1.45 10.19 0.35
C GLU A 114 -1.76 9.13 -0.70
N GLY A 115 -2.50 9.53 -1.74
CA GLY A 115 -2.94 8.60 -2.78
C GLY A 115 -3.60 9.28 -3.96
N VAL A 116 -4.18 8.46 -4.81
CA VAL A 116 -4.98 8.88 -5.97
C VAL A 116 -6.46 8.67 -5.68
N LEU A 117 -7.34 9.46 -6.32
CA LEU A 117 -8.77 9.27 -6.13
C LEU A 117 -9.26 8.02 -6.90
N VAL A 118 -10.02 7.18 -6.23
CA VAL A 118 -10.62 5.99 -6.86
C VAL A 118 -11.52 6.38 -8.03
N LYS A 119 -12.22 7.51 -7.95
CA LYS A 119 -13.08 7.99 -9.05
C LYS A 119 -12.30 8.27 -10.32
N ASP A 120 -11.06 8.78 -10.23
CA ASP A 120 -10.25 9.11 -11.40
C ASP A 120 -9.83 7.83 -12.14
N LEU A 121 -9.49 6.77 -11.39
CA LEU A 121 -9.23 5.43 -11.95
C LEU A 121 -10.47 4.82 -12.60
N ILE A 122 -11.65 4.99 -11.98
CA ILE A 122 -12.92 4.53 -12.54
C ILE A 122 -13.26 5.27 -13.84
N ASP A 123 -13.07 6.59 -13.86
CA ASP A 123 -13.41 7.44 -15.01
C ASP A 123 -12.52 7.14 -16.22
N GLU A 124 -11.25 6.80 -16.00
CA GLU A 124 -10.30 6.44 -17.06
C GLU A 124 -10.79 5.20 -17.86
N VAL A 125 -11.38 4.22 -17.20
CA VAL A 125 -11.89 3.00 -17.88
C VAL A 125 -13.29 3.15 -18.46
N GLN A 126 -13.92 4.32 -18.36
CA GLN A 126 -15.24 4.64 -18.88
C GLN A 126 -16.31 3.64 -18.37
N PRO A 127 -16.82 3.84 -17.15
CA PRO A 127 -17.77 2.92 -16.53
C PRO A 127 -19.09 2.88 -17.32
N SER A 128 -19.63 1.67 -17.49
CA SER A 128 -20.98 1.50 -18.02
C SER A 128 -22.01 2.25 -17.16
N PRO A 129 -23.07 2.82 -17.75
CA PRO A 129 -24.18 3.39 -16.99
C PRO A 129 -24.87 2.43 -16.01
N ASP A 130 -24.68 1.12 -16.19
CA ASP A 130 -25.23 0.08 -15.31
C ASP A 130 -24.35 -0.21 -14.09
N ALA A 131 -23.11 0.26 -14.06
CA ALA A 131 -22.23 0.11 -12.91
C ALA A 131 -22.78 0.87 -11.70
N ARG A 132 -22.85 0.19 -10.54
CA ARG A 132 -23.38 0.75 -9.28
C ARG A 132 -22.39 0.64 -8.14
N VAL A 133 -21.60 -0.41 -8.12
CA VAL A 133 -20.64 -0.72 -7.04
C VAL A 133 -19.28 -1.02 -7.63
N VAL A 134 -18.27 -0.80 -6.81
CA VAL A 134 -16.91 -1.27 -7.04
C VAL A 134 -16.63 -2.39 -6.08
N ILE A 135 -16.17 -3.52 -6.59
CA ILE A 135 -15.62 -4.63 -5.81
C ILE A 135 -14.10 -4.48 -5.81
N PHE A 136 -13.51 -4.36 -4.63
CA PHE A 136 -12.06 -4.33 -4.45
C PHE A 136 -11.55 -5.74 -4.19
N HIS A 137 -10.52 -6.14 -4.94
CA HIS A 137 -9.84 -7.42 -4.81
C HIS A 137 -8.44 -7.21 -4.24
N ALA A 138 -8.06 -8.01 -3.27
CA ALA A 138 -6.77 -7.95 -2.59
C ALA A 138 -5.91 -9.20 -2.87
N ALA A 139 -4.60 -9.06 -2.73
CA ALA A 139 -3.62 -10.12 -3.00
C ALA A 139 -3.79 -11.37 -2.12
N ASP A 140 -4.34 -11.22 -0.91
CA ASP A 140 -4.65 -12.33 0.01
C ASP A 140 -5.96 -13.05 -0.32
N GLY A 141 -6.71 -12.55 -1.32
CA GLY A 141 -8.04 -13.03 -1.71
C GLY A 141 -9.18 -12.37 -0.93
N TYR A 142 -8.88 -11.35 -0.12
CA TYR A 142 -9.89 -10.51 0.51
C TYR A 142 -10.68 -9.74 -0.55
N THR A 143 -11.99 -9.56 -0.32
CA THR A 143 -12.83 -8.69 -1.13
C THR A 143 -13.78 -7.87 -0.26
N THR A 144 -14.14 -6.69 -0.72
CA THR A 144 -15.23 -5.86 -0.20
C THR A 144 -15.80 -5.02 -1.32
N SER A 145 -16.99 -4.47 -1.15
CA SER A 145 -17.61 -3.60 -2.15
C SER A 145 -18.04 -2.27 -1.56
N LEU A 146 -18.06 -1.23 -2.39
CA LEU A 146 -18.56 0.10 -2.04
C LEU A 146 -19.35 0.69 -3.20
N PRO A 147 -20.42 1.47 -2.94
CA PRO A 147 -21.15 2.19 -3.98
C PRO A 147 -20.24 3.18 -4.72
N ILE A 148 -20.38 3.27 -6.04
CA ILE A 148 -19.64 4.24 -6.87
C ILE A 148 -19.94 5.68 -6.41
N GLU A 149 -21.20 5.98 -6.07
CA GLU A 149 -21.59 7.30 -5.56
C GLU A 149 -20.84 7.67 -4.29
N TYR A 150 -20.72 6.74 -3.32
CA TYR A 150 -19.94 6.96 -2.11
C TYR A 150 -18.47 7.28 -2.42
N LEU A 151 -17.86 6.52 -3.34
CA LEU A 151 -16.46 6.71 -3.74
C LEU A 151 -16.23 8.11 -4.36
N ARG A 152 -17.21 8.61 -5.12
CA ARG A 152 -17.20 9.93 -5.75
C ARG A 152 -17.45 11.05 -4.76
N ASP A 153 -18.52 10.96 -3.99
CA ASP A 153 -18.98 12.02 -3.08
C ASP A 153 -17.99 12.28 -1.96
N LYS A 154 -17.36 11.23 -1.44
CA LYS A 154 -16.36 11.31 -0.38
C LYS A 154 -14.94 11.56 -0.89
N ASN A 155 -14.71 11.58 -2.21
CA ASN A 155 -13.37 11.62 -2.79
C ASN A 155 -12.45 10.59 -2.14
N ILE A 156 -12.86 9.33 -2.22
CA ILE A 156 -12.14 8.21 -1.59
C ILE A 156 -10.78 8.03 -2.24
N ILE A 157 -9.74 7.94 -1.41
CA ILE A 157 -8.35 7.77 -1.81
C ILE A 157 -8.00 6.28 -1.82
N MET A 158 -7.32 5.85 -2.88
CA MET A 158 -6.50 4.65 -2.89
C MET A 158 -5.06 5.08 -2.55
N ALA A 159 -4.66 4.85 -1.30
CA ALA A 159 -3.42 5.36 -0.74
C ALA A 159 -2.23 4.48 -1.07
N TYR A 160 -1.07 5.10 -1.31
CA TYR A 160 0.25 4.47 -1.46
C TYR A 160 1.26 4.94 -0.41
N LYS A 161 0.94 6.03 0.34
CA LYS A 161 1.70 6.47 1.53
C LYS A 161 0.80 6.68 2.73
N MET A 162 1.43 6.60 3.90
CA MET A 162 0.86 6.91 5.20
C MET A 162 1.90 7.68 6.03
N ASN A 163 1.52 8.83 6.61
CA ASN A 163 2.41 9.72 7.35
C ASN A 163 3.72 10.04 6.58
N ASP A 164 3.61 10.29 5.25
CA ASP A 164 4.72 10.57 4.32
C ASP A 164 5.71 9.40 4.11
N VAL A 165 5.36 8.21 4.55
CA VAL A 165 6.14 6.97 4.32
C VAL A 165 5.36 6.08 3.35
N THR A 166 6.04 5.48 2.38
CA THR A 166 5.44 4.44 1.53
C THR A 166 4.80 3.38 2.42
N ILE A 167 3.56 2.99 2.11
CA ILE A 167 2.84 1.99 2.92
C ILE A 167 3.69 0.73 3.06
N PRO A 168 4.03 0.29 4.29
CA PRO A 168 4.75 -0.96 4.48
C PRO A 168 3.93 -2.18 4.02
N PRO A 169 4.57 -3.30 3.63
CA PRO A 169 3.86 -4.52 3.24
C PRO A 169 2.83 -4.97 4.28
N GLU A 170 3.17 -4.88 5.57
CA GLU A 170 2.28 -5.27 6.68
C GLU A 170 1.05 -4.36 6.82
N ARG A 171 1.08 -3.18 6.20
CA ARG A 171 0.01 -2.17 6.26
C ARG A 171 -0.82 -2.10 5.00
N GLY A 172 -0.40 -2.76 3.90
CA GLY A 172 -1.22 -2.82 2.70
C GLY A 172 -0.54 -2.39 1.40
N PHE A 173 0.82 -2.30 1.35
CA PHE A 173 1.52 -2.05 0.09
C PHE A 173 1.08 -3.06 -0.97
N PRO A 174 0.84 -2.67 -2.23
CA PRO A 174 1.13 -1.37 -2.83
C PRO A 174 0.06 -0.30 -2.60
N PHE A 175 -1.20 -0.68 -2.44
CA PHE A 175 -2.31 0.25 -2.26
C PHE A 175 -3.29 -0.22 -1.21
N MET A 176 -3.77 0.76 -0.42
CA MET A 176 -4.81 0.58 0.59
C MET A 176 -5.97 1.54 0.33
N LEU A 177 -7.19 1.06 0.46
CA LEU A 177 -8.38 1.88 0.37
C LEU A 177 -8.59 2.69 1.65
N VAL A 178 -8.78 3.99 1.53
CA VAL A 178 -9.12 4.89 2.64
C VAL A 178 -10.63 5.11 2.66
N ALA A 179 -11.36 4.14 3.20
CA ALA A 179 -12.82 4.13 3.21
C ALA A 179 -13.37 5.00 4.37
N GLU A 180 -13.19 6.33 4.27
CA GLU A 180 -13.63 7.31 5.27
C GLU A 180 -15.09 7.11 5.68
N SER A 181 -15.40 7.16 6.97
CA SER A 181 -16.71 6.94 7.58
C SER A 181 -17.19 5.47 7.55
N LYS A 182 -16.32 4.53 7.19
CA LYS A 182 -16.60 3.10 7.18
C LYS A 182 -15.73 2.36 8.21
N TRP A 183 -16.27 1.32 8.81
CA TRP A 183 -15.52 0.41 9.65
C TRP A 183 -14.32 -0.22 8.93
N GLY A 184 -13.25 -0.52 9.66
CA GLY A 184 -11.98 -0.98 9.12
C GLY A 184 -12.04 -2.19 8.19
N TYR A 185 -13.07 -3.04 8.28
CA TYR A 185 -13.23 -4.16 7.34
C TYR A 185 -13.61 -3.72 5.91
N LYS A 186 -14.06 -2.46 5.70
CA LYS A 186 -14.28 -1.91 4.35
C LYS A 186 -12.98 -1.36 3.73
N TRP A 187 -11.88 -1.31 4.49
CA TRP A 187 -10.60 -0.75 4.05
C TRP A 187 -9.71 -1.86 3.49
N ALA A 188 -9.90 -2.19 2.20
CA ALA A 188 -9.10 -3.21 1.53
C ALA A 188 -7.62 -2.84 1.50
N LYS A 189 -6.74 -3.80 1.84
CA LYS A 189 -5.28 -3.73 1.77
C LYS A 189 -4.77 -4.54 0.58
N TRP A 190 -3.54 -4.27 0.13
CA TRP A 190 -2.91 -5.04 -0.96
C TRP A 190 -3.78 -5.12 -2.21
N ILE A 191 -4.43 -4.02 -2.59
CA ILE A 191 -5.38 -3.98 -3.70
C ILE A 191 -4.68 -4.39 -5.00
N THR A 192 -5.24 -5.38 -5.69
CA THR A 192 -4.79 -5.86 -6.99
C THR A 192 -5.87 -5.72 -8.06
N GLY A 193 -7.11 -5.44 -7.67
CA GLY A 193 -8.20 -5.31 -8.61
C GLY A 193 -9.31 -4.37 -8.16
N ILE A 194 -9.89 -3.69 -9.14
CA ILE A 194 -11.08 -2.84 -9.06
C ILE A 194 -12.06 -3.37 -10.10
N GLU A 195 -13.16 -3.97 -9.67
CA GLU A 195 -14.18 -4.52 -10.56
C GLU A 195 -15.45 -3.69 -10.47
N LEU A 196 -15.87 -3.13 -11.60
CA LEU A 196 -17.15 -2.39 -11.73
C LEU A 196 -18.30 -3.36 -11.89
N SER A 197 -19.32 -3.27 -11.04
CA SER A 197 -20.44 -4.21 -11.04
C SER A 197 -21.79 -3.51 -10.89
N SER A 198 -22.86 -4.13 -11.41
CA SER A 198 -24.25 -3.74 -11.15
C SER A 198 -24.83 -4.43 -9.92
N ASP A 199 -24.15 -5.42 -9.35
CA ASP A 199 -24.63 -6.20 -8.19
C ASP A 199 -24.45 -5.45 -6.89
N THR A 200 -25.45 -4.67 -6.52
CA THR A 200 -25.49 -3.93 -5.24
C THR A 200 -25.65 -4.84 -4.03
N SER A 201 -25.92 -6.12 -4.23
CA SER A 201 -26.02 -7.12 -3.16
C SER A 201 -24.74 -7.90 -2.93
N TYR A 202 -23.67 -7.62 -3.71
CA TYR A 202 -22.39 -8.29 -3.54
C TYR A 202 -21.89 -8.19 -2.08
N ARG A 203 -21.53 -9.33 -1.52
CA ARG A 203 -20.99 -9.43 -0.15
C ARG A 203 -19.54 -9.89 -0.23
N GLY A 204 -18.66 -9.11 0.37
CA GLY A 204 -17.24 -9.44 0.49
C GLY A 204 -16.97 -10.45 1.61
N TYR A 205 -15.70 -10.58 1.97
CA TYR A 205 -15.25 -11.62 2.89
C TYR A 205 -15.93 -11.55 4.27
N TRP A 206 -16.01 -10.36 4.90
CA TRP A 206 -16.63 -10.20 6.21
C TRP A 206 -18.14 -10.05 6.13
N GLU A 207 -18.63 -9.41 5.09
CA GLU A 207 -20.05 -9.24 4.83
C GLU A 207 -20.75 -10.61 4.68
N ASP A 208 -20.13 -11.59 4.02
CA ASP A 208 -20.60 -12.98 3.95
C ASP A 208 -20.62 -13.70 5.32
N ARG A 209 -19.98 -13.12 6.32
CA ARG A 209 -19.88 -13.62 7.69
C ARG A 209 -20.75 -12.86 8.69
N GLY A 210 -21.72 -12.08 8.19
CA GLY A 210 -22.69 -11.38 9.00
C GLY A 210 -22.30 -9.94 9.37
N TYR A 211 -21.26 -9.38 8.74
CA TYR A 211 -20.98 -7.95 8.87
C TYR A 211 -21.87 -7.15 7.92
N SER A 212 -22.20 -5.92 8.33
CA SER A 212 -23.01 -5.02 7.51
C SER A 212 -22.39 -4.73 6.14
N ASN A 213 -23.20 -4.81 5.10
CA ASN A 213 -22.73 -4.50 3.75
C ASN A 213 -22.40 -3.02 3.56
N ASP A 214 -23.10 -2.13 4.27
CA ASP A 214 -22.84 -0.68 4.25
C ASP A 214 -21.56 -0.32 5.00
N GLY A 215 -21.36 -0.91 6.18
CA GLY A 215 -20.19 -0.71 7.03
C GLY A 215 -20.03 0.70 7.58
N ASP A 216 -21.12 1.48 7.72
CA ASP A 216 -21.10 2.85 8.22
C ASP A 216 -20.73 2.91 9.71
N LEU A 217 -19.89 3.88 10.11
CA LEU A 217 -19.46 4.05 11.51
C LEU A 217 -20.57 4.48 12.46
N ASP A 218 -21.65 5.07 11.95
CA ASP A 218 -22.83 5.49 12.74
C ASP A 218 -23.84 4.37 12.95
N ARG A 219 -23.54 3.15 12.49
CA ARG A 219 -24.36 1.94 12.60
C ARG A 219 -23.59 0.79 13.21
N ASP A 220 -24.33 -0.22 13.66
CA ASP A 220 -23.74 -1.49 14.09
C ASP A 220 -23.00 -2.14 12.89
N PHE A 221 -21.85 -2.73 13.16
CA PHE A 221 -21.09 -3.45 12.15
C PHE A 221 -21.58 -4.89 11.93
N LEU A 222 -22.50 -5.38 12.74
CA LEU A 222 -23.19 -6.66 12.56
C LEU A 222 -24.61 -6.44 12.03
N GLU A 223 -25.04 -7.30 11.12
CA GLU A 223 -26.42 -7.41 10.62
C GLU A 223 -27.16 -8.60 11.26
#